data_c2645db3e1c6f8ed8d9e0c9165444dc6
#
_entry.id   c2645db3e1c6f8ed8d9e0c9165444dc6
#
_cell.length_a   1.000
_cell.length_b   1.000
_cell.length_c   1.000
_cell.angle_alpha   90.00
_cell.angle_beta   90.00
_cell.angle_gamma   90.00
#
_symmetry.space_group_name_H-M   'P 1'
#
loop_
_entity.id
_entity.type
_entity.pdbx_description
1 polymer ?
#
loop_
_entity_poly.entity_id
_entity_poly.type
_entity_poly.pdbx_seq_one_letter_code
_entity_poly.pdbx_strand_id
1 'polypeptide(L)'
;MKDHPQRWPHRPPHLFIPNTMYMVTASTIYKQHFFKAADRLVLCCEALLEVTAAYGWELQAWAAFSNHYHFIAQSPEDASTLKPMIQRLHSQTARAVNRLDGVSGRQVWFQYWDTCLRTDQSYYARLNYVHNNAVKHRLVQAAEQYPYCSAGWFTSNADIALREQVKAATPHSTEPHDDFTPAEG
;
A
#
# COMPACT_ATOMS: atom_id res chain seq x y z
N MET A 1 -32.25 0.80 -4.15
CA MET A 1 -31.59 1.86 -3.37
C MET A 1 -30.10 1.77 -3.69
N LYS A 2 -29.50 2.83 -4.27
CA LYS A 2 -28.05 2.85 -4.54
C LYS A 2 -27.37 3.25 -3.24
N ASP A 3 -26.71 2.30 -2.57
CA ASP A 3 -25.85 2.60 -1.44
C ASP A 3 -24.74 3.54 -1.88
N HIS A 4 -24.81 4.79 -1.44
CA HIS A 4 -23.71 5.71 -1.61
C HIS A 4 -22.56 5.25 -0.72
N PRO A 5 -21.32 5.22 -1.24
CA PRO A 5 -20.17 4.88 -0.42
C PRO A 5 -20.08 5.84 0.76
N GLN A 6 -20.00 5.29 1.96
CA GLN A 6 -19.95 6.03 3.21
C GLN A 6 -18.77 7.03 3.16
N ARG A 7 -19.07 8.32 3.07
CA ARG A 7 -18.05 9.38 3.16
C ARG A 7 -17.58 9.45 4.60
N TRP A 8 -16.34 9.09 4.84
CA TRP A 8 -15.71 9.34 6.14
C TRP A 8 -15.62 10.85 6.38
N PRO A 9 -16.13 11.37 7.52
CA PRO A 9 -16.30 12.81 7.74
C PRO A 9 -14.99 13.60 7.93
N HIS A 10 -13.85 12.94 8.05
CA HIS A 10 -12.57 13.60 8.32
C HIS A 10 -11.49 13.07 7.37
N ARG A 11 -11.15 13.87 6.34
CA ARG A 11 -9.86 13.76 5.67
C ARG A 11 -8.85 14.50 6.53
N PRO A 12 -7.83 13.85 7.12
CA PRO A 12 -6.73 14.59 7.70
C PRO A 12 -6.08 15.43 6.59
N PRO A 13 -5.62 16.66 6.90
CA PRO A 13 -4.93 17.48 5.92
C PRO A 13 -3.69 16.74 5.44
N HIS A 14 -3.51 16.67 4.11
CA HIS A 14 -2.27 16.15 3.53
C HIS A 14 -1.12 17.06 3.94
N LEU A 15 -0.13 16.51 4.63
CA LEU A 15 1.08 17.22 5.00
C LEU A 15 2.12 16.93 3.90
N PHE A 16 2.72 17.98 3.32
CA PHE A 16 3.76 17.85 2.31
C PHE A 16 5.11 18.25 2.91
N ILE A 17 5.71 17.33 3.69
CA ILE A 17 7.01 17.54 4.33
C ILE A 17 8.08 16.85 3.48
N PRO A 18 9.10 17.59 3.00
CA PRO A 18 10.19 17.02 2.23
C PRO A 18 11.01 15.99 3.00
N ASN A 19 11.63 15.06 2.28
CA ASN A 19 12.58 14.07 2.81
C ASN A 19 12.07 13.32 4.05
N THR A 20 10.77 13.04 4.08
CA THR A 20 10.10 12.42 5.23
C THR A 20 9.39 11.12 4.80
N MET A 21 9.29 10.17 5.71
CA MET A 21 8.60 8.91 5.47
C MET A 21 7.09 9.08 5.47
N TYR A 22 6.43 8.51 4.48
CA TYR A 22 4.97 8.44 4.38
C TYR A 22 4.54 6.99 4.25
N MET A 23 3.49 6.63 5.00
CA MET A 23 2.74 5.43 4.73
C MET A 23 1.50 5.78 3.91
N VAL A 24 1.28 5.05 2.84
CA VAL A 24 0.09 5.18 1.99
C VAL A 24 -0.68 3.87 1.98
N THR A 25 -1.99 3.98 2.12
CA THR A 25 -2.95 2.87 1.98
C THR A 25 -4.01 3.25 0.96
N ALA A 26 -4.30 2.40 0.00
CA ALA A 26 -5.40 2.60 -0.92
C ALA A 26 -6.22 1.34 -1.09
N SER A 27 -7.52 1.49 -1.28
CA SER A 27 -8.43 0.37 -1.52
C SER A 27 -9.22 0.54 -2.81
N THR A 28 -9.63 -0.58 -3.38
CA THR A 28 -10.53 -0.61 -4.52
C THR A 28 -11.95 -0.17 -4.12
N ILE A 29 -12.72 0.25 -5.12
CA ILE A 29 -14.14 0.59 -4.92
C ILE A 29 -14.91 -0.60 -4.37
N TYR A 30 -15.69 -0.39 -3.32
CA TYR A 30 -16.46 -1.43 -2.61
C TYR A 30 -15.63 -2.65 -2.18
N LYS A 31 -14.33 -2.49 -1.98
CA LYS A 31 -13.38 -3.58 -1.62
C LYS A 31 -13.40 -4.75 -2.62
N GLN A 32 -13.77 -4.52 -3.87
CA GLN A 32 -13.81 -5.55 -4.90
C GLN A 32 -12.41 -6.08 -5.23
N HIS A 33 -12.28 -7.38 -5.40
CA HIS A 33 -11.01 -8.08 -5.61
C HIS A 33 -10.54 -8.03 -7.08
N PHE A 34 -10.29 -6.83 -7.62
CA PHE A 34 -9.86 -6.64 -9.01
C PHE A 34 -8.48 -7.22 -9.31
N PHE A 35 -7.65 -7.37 -8.27
CA PHE A 35 -6.29 -7.90 -8.37
C PHE A 35 -6.17 -9.33 -7.81
N LYS A 36 -7.24 -10.15 -7.88
CA LYS A 36 -7.24 -11.52 -7.34
C LYS A 36 -6.21 -12.43 -8.03
N ALA A 37 -6.05 -12.34 -9.36
CA ALA A 37 -5.14 -13.18 -10.11
C ALA A 37 -3.67 -12.75 -9.93
N ALA A 38 -2.76 -13.72 -9.97
CA ALA A 38 -1.34 -13.51 -9.72
C ALA A 38 -0.70 -12.48 -10.68
N ASP A 39 -1.03 -12.54 -11.96
CA ASP A 39 -0.58 -11.59 -12.98
C ASP A 39 -1.02 -10.15 -12.69
N ARG A 40 -2.20 -9.97 -12.11
CA ARG A 40 -2.71 -8.65 -11.71
C ARG A 40 -2.01 -8.11 -10.46
N LEU A 41 -1.64 -8.99 -9.53
CA LEU A 41 -0.82 -8.60 -8.36
C LEU A 41 0.59 -8.21 -8.80
N VAL A 42 1.21 -8.97 -9.72
CA VAL A 42 2.48 -8.59 -10.32
C VAL A 42 2.38 -7.22 -11.00
N LEU A 43 1.37 -7.01 -11.84
CA LEU A 43 1.11 -5.74 -12.50
C LEU A 43 0.98 -4.58 -11.50
N CYS A 44 0.30 -4.79 -10.37
CA CYS A 44 0.16 -3.78 -9.32
C CYS A 44 1.51 -3.45 -8.66
N CYS A 45 2.32 -4.47 -8.35
CA CYS A 45 3.65 -4.29 -7.77
C CYS A 45 4.60 -3.57 -8.73
N GLU A 46 4.66 -4.00 -9.99
CA GLU A 46 5.50 -3.37 -11.03
C GLU A 46 5.13 -1.91 -11.25
N ALA A 47 3.83 -1.60 -11.36
CA ALA A 47 3.36 -0.23 -11.48
C ALA A 47 3.71 0.62 -10.26
N LEU A 48 3.63 0.06 -9.05
CA LEU A 48 4.02 0.75 -7.83
C LEU A 48 5.52 1.10 -7.85
N LEU A 49 6.38 0.14 -8.15
CA LEU A 49 7.83 0.33 -8.25
C LEU A 49 8.19 1.38 -9.33
N GLU A 50 7.62 1.25 -10.52
CA GLU A 50 7.86 2.17 -11.64
C GLU A 50 7.42 3.60 -11.31
N VAL A 51 6.18 3.75 -10.83
CA VAL A 51 5.59 5.07 -10.63
C VAL A 51 6.23 5.81 -9.46
N THR A 52 6.53 5.14 -8.33
CA THR A 52 7.22 5.78 -7.21
C THR A 52 8.61 6.28 -7.63
N ALA A 53 9.38 5.45 -8.33
CA ALA A 53 10.69 5.83 -8.85
C ALA A 53 10.61 7.01 -9.83
N ALA A 54 9.63 7.03 -10.74
CA ALA A 54 9.43 8.11 -11.70
C ALA A 54 9.12 9.47 -11.07
N TYR A 55 8.59 9.48 -9.84
CA TYR A 55 8.31 10.70 -9.06
C TYR A 55 9.38 10.99 -7.99
N GLY A 56 10.47 10.22 -7.94
CA GLY A 56 11.55 10.39 -6.98
C GLY A 56 11.20 9.94 -5.55
N TRP A 57 10.15 9.14 -5.37
CA TRP A 57 9.80 8.55 -4.09
C TRP A 57 10.57 7.26 -3.86
N GLU A 58 11.30 7.17 -2.75
CA GLU A 58 12.12 6.01 -2.41
C GLU A 58 11.33 5.01 -1.58
N LEU A 59 10.91 3.90 -2.20
CA LEU A 59 10.18 2.85 -1.52
C LEU A 59 11.03 2.16 -0.46
N GLN A 60 10.46 2.05 0.74
CA GLN A 60 11.05 1.35 1.89
C GLN A 60 10.35 0.01 2.15
N ALA A 61 9.05 -0.03 1.96
CA ALA A 61 8.24 -1.24 2.09
C ALA A 61 6.97 -1.15 1.26
N TRP A 62 6.46 -2.30 0.81
CA TRP A 62 5.17 -2.41 0.13
C TRP A 62 4.54 -3.78 0.34
N ALA A 63 3.21 -3.81 0.21
CA ALA A 63 2.42 -5.03 0.09
C ALA A 63 1.19 -4.75 -0.77
N ALA A 64 0.98 -5.55 -1.82
CA ALA A 64 -0.18 -5.48 -2.70
C ALA A 64 -1.10 -6.68 -2.48
N PHE A 65 -2.39 -6.41 -2.38
CA PHE A 65 -3.45 -7.39 -2.15
C PHE A 65 -4.51 -7.30 -3.26
N SER A 66 -5.40 -8.26 -3.26
CA SER A 66 -6.43 -8.35 -4.31
C SER A 66 -7.37 -7.14 -4.39
N ASN A 67 -7.52 -6.37 -3.29
CA ASN A 67 -8.43 -5.22 -3.21
C ASN A 67 -7.86 -3.99 -2.50
N HIS A 68 -6.57 -3.99 -2.15
CA HIS A 68 -5.90 -2.83 -1.54
C HIS A 68 -4.38 -2.98 -1.66
N TYR A 69 -3.66 -1.92 -1.31
CA TYR A 69 -2.21 -1.98 -1.12
C TYR A 69 -1.79 -1.05 0.02
N HIS A 70 -0.60 -1.34 0.57
CA HIS A 70 0.12 -0.48 1.48
C HIS A 70 1.52 -0.24 0.94
N PHE A 71 2.06 0.95 1.14
CA PHE A 71 3.48 1.16 0.98
C PHE A 71 4.00 2.23 1.95
N ILE A 72 5.30 2.19 2.21
CA ILE A 72 6.06 3.24 2.89
C ILE A 72 7.11 3.73 1.91
N ALA A 73 7.19 5.05 1.75
CA ALA A 73 8.21 5.67 0.92
C ALA A 73 8.71 6.98 1.53
N GLN A 74 9.98 7.29 1.29
CA GLN A 74 10.54 8.60 1.58
C GLN A 74 10.16 9.56 0.44
N SER A 75 9.65 10.73 0.82
CA SER A 75 9.33 11.77 -0.13
C SER A 75 10.58 12.44 -0.69
N PRO A 76 10.53 12.89 -1.95
CA PRO A 76 11.53 13.81 -2.50
C PRO A 76 11.44 15.19 -1.82
N GLU A 77 12.27 16.13 -2.27
CA GLU A 77 12.22 17.52 -1.82
C GLU A 77 10.84 18.17 -2.07
N ASP A 78 10.20 17.85 -3.19
CA ASP A 78 8.80 18.22 -3.44
C ASP A 78 7.84 17.08 -3.08
N ALA A 79 7.41 17.04 -1.84
CA ALA A 79 6.44 16.05 -1.35
C ALA A 79 5.01 16.27 -1.88
N SER A 80 4.71 17.42 -2.53
CA SER A 80 3.39 17.66 -3.14
C SER A 80 3.11 16.74 -4.32
N THR A 81 4.15 16.10 -4.85
CA THR A 81 4.07 15.08 -5.90
C THR A 81 3.35 13.80 -5.47
N LEU A 82 3.05 13.59 -4.18
CA LEU A 82 2.31 12.43 -3.69
C LEU A 82 0.99 12.22 -4.45
N LYS A 83 0.16 13.27 -4.50
CA LYS A 83 -1.15 13.18 -5.15
C LYS A 83 -1.08 12.83 -6.64
N PRO A 84 -0.30 13.53 -7.48
CA PRO A 84 -0.16 13.17 -8.89
C PRO A 84 0.48 11.79 -9.09
N MET A 85 1.40 11.37 -8.24
CA MET A 85 1.98 10.03 -8.25
C MET A 85 0.90 8.96 -8.04
N ILE A 86 0.08 9.07 -6.98
CA ILE A 86 -1.01 8.13 -6.72
C ILE A 86 -2.06 8.14 -7.85
N GLN A 87 -2.40 9.30 -8.39
CA GLN A 87 -3.31 9.39 -9.53
C GLN A 87 -2.78 8.63 -10.76
N ARG A 88 -1.48 8.74 -11.05
CA ARG A 88 -0.84 8.00 -12.14
C ARG A 88 -0.87 6.49 -11.88
N LEU A 89 -0.49 6.04 -10.68
CA LEU A 89 -0.53 4.63 -10.28
C LEU A 89 -1.94 4.05 -10.44
N HIS A 90 -2.95 4.73 -9.90
CA HIS A 90 -4.33 4.30 -9.98
C HIS A 90 -4.87 4.27 -11.42
N SER A 91 -4.55 5.29 -12.23
CA SER A 91 -4.94 5.34 -13.63
C SER A 91 -4.30 4.23 -14.47
N GLN A 92 -3.01 3.96 -14.26
CA GLN A 92 -2.26 2.94 -14.98
C GLN A 92 -2.80 1.55 -14.68
N THR A 93 -2.92 1.19 -13.40
CA THR A 93 -3.39 -0.12 -12.95
C THR A 93 -4.87 -0.34 -13.26
N ALA A 94 -5.73 0.68 -13.10
CA ALA A 94 -7.14 0.58 -13.45
C ALA A 94 -7.36 0.34 -14.95
N ARG A 95 -6.62 1.04 -15.82
CA ARG A 95 -6.69 0.81 -17.27
C ARG A 95 -6.23 -0.59 -17.65
N ALA A 96 -5.17 -1.09 -17.01
CA ALA A 96 -4.66 -2.41 -17.28
C ALA A 96 -5.67 -3.50 -16.89
N VAL A 97 -6.21 -3.43 -15.66
CA VAL A 97 -7.22 -4.39 -15.18
C VAL A 97 -8.51 -4.32 -16.03
N ASN A 98 -8.97 -3.12 -16.36
CA ASN A 98 -10.15 -2.96 -17.22
C ASN A 98 -9.95 -3.56 -18.61
N ARG A 99 -8.74 -3.45 -19.17
CA ARG A 99 -8.40 -4.09 -20.46
C ARG A 99 -8.41 -5.61 -20.33
N LEU A 100 -7.85 -6.17 -19.25
CA LEU A 100 -7.89 -7.61 -19.00
C LEU A 100 -9.31 -8.15 -18.85
N ASP A 101 -10.21 -7.34 -18.29
CA ASP A 101 -11.63 -7.72 -18.13
C ASP A 101 -12.50 -7.38 -19.36
N GLY A 102 -11.93 -6.80 -20.43
CA GLY A 102 -12.69 -6.39 -21.62
C GLY A 102 -13.69 -5.27 -21.36
N VAL A 103 -13.48 -4.43 -20.34
CA VAL A 103 -14.36 -3.32 -19.97
C VAL A 103 -13.63 -1.98 -20.07
N SER A 104 -14.39 -0.88 -20.20
CA SER A 104 -13.84 0.47 -20.21
C SER A 104 -14.57 1.37 -19.22
N GLY A 105 -13.88 2.40 -18.73
CA GLY A 105 -14.48 3.43 -17.86
C GLY A 105 -14.89 2.97 -16.46
N ARG A 106 -14.67 1.69 -16.09
CA ARG A 106 -14.97 1.18 -14.75
C ARG A 106 -14.01 1.78 -13.74
N GLN A 107 -14.55 2.30 -12.64
CA GLN A 107 -13.77 2.73 -11.50
C GLN A 107 -13.19 1.50 -10.77
N VAL A 108 -11.88 1.48 -10.54
CA VAL A 108 -11.18 0.40 -9.82
C VAL A 108 -10.79 0.87 -8.41
N TRP A 109 -10.14 2.01 -8.29
CA TRP A 109 -9.71 2.56 -7.02
C TRP A 109 -10.76 3.49 -6.41
N PHE A 110 -10.85 3.47 -5.06
CA PHE A 110 -11.77 4.36 -4.31
C PHE A 110 -11.02 5.58 -3.78
N GLN A 111 -10.31 5.42 -2.69
CA GLN A 111 -9.58 6.48 -2.01
C GLN A 111 -8.23 5.95 -1.54
N TYR A 112 -7.31 6.86 -1.27
CA TYR A 112 -6.10 6.57 -0.52
C TYR A 112 -6.03 7.46 0.72
N TRP A 113 -5.28 6.98 1.71
CA TRP A 113 -4.93 7.69 2.93
C TRP A 113 -3.42 7.70 3.04
N ASP A 114 -2.88 8.83 3.46
CA ASP A 114 -1.46 8.98 3.75
C ASP A 114 -1.25 9.43 5.18
N THR A 115 -0.14 8.98 5.75
CA THR A 115 0.30 9.35 7.10
C THR A 115 1.78 9.66 7.05
N CYS A 116 2.13 10.88 7.47
CA CYS A 116 3.52 11.29 7.63
C CYS A 116 4.10 10.66 8.91
N LEU A 117 5.17 9.88 8.78
CA LEU A 117 5.84 9.15 9.88
C LEU A 117 6.97 10.02 10.42
N ARG A 118 6.77 10.63 11.60
CA ARG A 118 7.67 11.65 12.15
C ARG A 118 8.67 11.11 13.19
N THR A 119 8.52 9.86 13.60
CA THR A 119 9.39 9.24 14.61
C THR A 119 9.83 7.86 14.14
N ASP A 120 11.02 7.43 14.57
CA ASP A 120 11.54 6.09 14.28
C ASP A 120 10.57 5.01 14.78
N GLN A 121 9.98 5.22 15.96
CA GLN A 121 9.00 4.27 16.50
C GLN A 121 7.78 4.12 15.56
N SER A 122 7.25 5.22 15.03
CA SER A 122 6.13 5.17 14.09
C SER A 122 6.54 4.51 12.77
N TYR A 123 7.75 4.75 12.31
CA TYR A 123 8.31 4.15 11.09
C TYR A 123 8.47 2.63 11.26
N TYR A 124 9.12 2.16 12.33
CA TYR A 124 9.32 0.72 12.55
C TYR A 124 8.00 -0.02 12.75
N ALA A 125 7.05 0.56 13.49
CA ALA A 125 5.72 -0.02 13.67
C ALA A 125 4.97 -0.16 12.33
N ARG A 126 5.10 0.81 11.43
CA ARG A 126 4.47 0.76 10.10
C ARG A 126 5.20 -0.19 9.15
N LEU A 127 6.54 -0.30 9.22
CA LEU A 127 7.28 -1.35 8.50
C LEU A 127 6.80 -2.74 8.91
N ASN A 128 6.73 -2.98 10.23
CA ASN A 128 6.20 -4.24 10.77
C ASN A 128 4.79 -4.52 10.27
N TYR A 129 3.91 -3.50 10.31
CA TYR A 129 2.54 -3.63 9.82
C TYR A 129 2.48 -4.01 8.33
N VAL A 130 3.21 -3.30 7.45
CA VAL A 130 3.20 -3.56 6.00
C VAL A 130 3.71 -4.96 5.69
N HIS A 131 4.83 -5.36 6.31
CA HIS A 131 5.44 -6.67 6.08
C HIS A 131 4.56 -7.83 6.59
N ASN A 132 3.94 -7.68 7.76
CA ASN A 132 3.13 -8.75 8.35
C ASN A 132 1.65 -8.72 7.93
N ASN A 133 1.25 -7.83 7.04
CA ASN A 133 -0.14 -7.68 6.64
C ASN A 133 -0.68 -8.97 5.97
N ALA A 134 0.11 -9.64 5.13
CA ALA A 134 -0.27 -10.90 4.51
C ALA A 134 -0.48 -12.04 5.54
N VAL A 135 0.30 -12.07 6.64
CA VAL A 135 0.10 -13.01 7.75
C VAL A 135 -1.18 -12.66 8.53
N LYS A 136 -1.40 -11.38 8.81
CA LYS A 136 -2.63 -10.88 9.45
C LYS A 136 -3.88 -11.28 8.66
N HIS A 137 -3.81 -11.24 7.34
CA HIS A 137 -4.88 -11.68 6.43
C HIS A 137 -4.93 -13.19 6.21
N ARG A 138 -4.06 -13.97 6.86
CA ARG A 138 -4.00 -15.44 6.77
C ARG A 138 -3.74 -15.94 5.34
N LEU A 139 -3.06 -15.16 4.52
CA LEU A 139 -2.67 -15.56 3.15
C LEU A 139 -1.42 -16.43 3.15
N VAL A 140 -0.55 -16.23 4.14
CA VAL A 140 0.69 -16.99 4.35
C VAL A 140 0.93 -17.16 5.85
N GLN A 141 1.82 -18.10 6.21
CA GLN A 141 2.21 -18.32 7.61
C GLN A 141 3.37 -17.44 8.06
N ALA A 142 4.24 -17.04 7.13
CA ALA A 142 5.38 -16.15 7.36
C ALA A 142 5.41 -15.06 6.29
N ALA A 143 5.77 -13.84 6.68
CA ALA A 143 5.68 -12.65 5.83
C ALA A 143 6.50 -12.76 4.53
N GLU A 144 7.67 -13.37 4.61
CA GLU A 144 8.58 -13.60 3.48
C GLU A 144 8.04 -14.58 2.42
N GLN A 145 7.00 -15.33 2.75
CA GLN A 145 6.34 -16.27 1.82
C GLN A 145 5.37 -15.56 0.86
N TYR A 146 5.01 -14.29 1.13
CA TYR A 146 4.08 -13.57 0.27
C TYR A 146 4.83 -12.81 -0.82
N PRO A 147 4.74 -13.25 -2.11
CA PRO A 147 5.59 -12.73 -3.18
C PRO A 147 5.25 -11.29 -3.61
N TYR A 148 4.09 -10.77 -3.22
CA TYR A 148 3.62 -9.41 -3.57
C TYR A 148 3.87 -8.42 -2.43
N CYS A 149 4.92 -8.66 -1.62
CA CYS A 149 5.34 -7.85 -0.49
C CYS A 149 6.86 -7.75 -0.44
N SER A 150 7.38 -6.64 0.06
CA SER A 150 8.82 -6.42 0.26
C SER A 150 9.42 -7.22 1.42
N ALA A 151 8.63 -7.95 2.22
CA ALA A 151 9.10 -8.64 3.41
C ALA A 151 10.26 -9.63 3.14
N GLY A 152 10.18 -10.41 2.05
CA GLY A 152 11.25 -11.34 1.68
C GLY A 152 12.57 -10.63 1.35
N TRP A 153 12.49 -9.53 0.59
CA TRP A 153 13.65 -8.69 0.31
C TRP A 153 14.22 -8.08 1.59
N PHE A 154 13.38 -7.52 2.45
CA PHE A 154 13.77 -6.91 3.73
C PHE A 154 14.48 -7.93 4.62
N THR A 155 13.92 -9.12 4.78
CA THR A 155 14.52 -10.20 5.59
C THR A 155 15.90 -10.61 5.07
N SER A 156 16.13 -10.56 3.76
CA SER A 156 17.41 -10.96 3.15
C SER A 156 18.46 -9.84 3.11
N ASN A 157 18.05 -8.57 3.11
CA ASN A 157 18.96 -7.44 2.83
C ASN A 157 19.12 -6.44 3.98
N ALA A 158 18.15 -6.31 4.89
CA ALA A 158 18.25 -5.40 6.02
C ALA A 158 19.25 -5.93 7.07
N ASP A 159 19.95 -5.02 7.74
CA ASP A 159 20.82 -5.41 8.85
C ASP A 159 20.03 -6.01 10.03
N ILE A 160 20.73 -6.76 10.87
CA ILE A 160 20.11 -7.48 12.00
C ILE A 160 19.48 -6.50 13.00
N ALA A 161 20.14 -5.37 13.27
CA ALA A 161 19.65 -4.39 14.25
C ALA A 161 18.33 -3.77 13.79
N LEU A 162 18.22 -3.40 12.51
CA LEU A 162 16.97 -2.88 11.93
C LEU A 162 15.85 -3.91 11.97
N ARG A 163 16.14 -5.17 11.62
CA ARG A 163 15.14 -6.25 11.69
C ARG A 163 14.59 -6.45 13.10
N GLU A 164 15.45 -6.45 14.12
CA GLU A 164 15.04 -6.59 15.51
C GLU A 164 14.23 -5.37 15.99
N GLN A 165 14.60 -4.14 15.61
CA GLN A 165 13.82 -2.94 15.91
C GLN A 165 12.43 -3.00 15.30
N VAL A 166 12.32 -3.39 14.02
CA VAL A 166 11.03 -3.54 13.34
C VAL A 166 10.17 -4.61 13.99
N LYS A 167 10.76 -5.77 14.32
CA LYS A 167 10.06 -6.87 14.99
C LYS A 167 9.55 -6.50 16.38
N ALA A 168 10.34 -5.73 17.15
CA ALA A 168 9.97 -5.26 18.49
C ALA A 168 8.94 -4.14 18.49
N ALA A 169 8.76 -3.44 17.36
CA ALA A 169 7.84 -2.32 17.26
C ALA A 169 6.39 -2.79 17.29
N THR A 170 5.65 -2.32 18.30
CA THR A 170 4.23 -2.65 18.46
C THR A 170 3.39 -1.76 17.55
N PRO A 171 2.43 -2.32 16.80
CA PRO A 171 1.47 -1.52 16.05
C PRO A 171 0.70 -0.55 16.97
N HIS A 172 0.57 0.71 16.54
CA HIS A 172 -0.22 1.69 17.29
C HIS A 172 -1.72 1.47 17.06
N SER A 173 -2.54 1.86 18.03
CA SER A 173 -4.01 1.83 17.99
C SER A 173 -4.66 2.64 16.84
N THR A 174 -3.85 3.44 16.13
CA THR A 174 -4.25 4.25 14.97
C THR A 174 -3.91 3.58 13.63
N GLU A 175 -3.80 2.26 13.59
CA GLU A 175 -3.65 1.55 12.31
C GLU A 175 -4.83 1.85 11.39
N PRO A 176 -4.59 1.99 10.07
CA PRO A 176 -5.70 2.05 9.11
C PRO A 176 -6.59 0.83 9.34
N HIS A 177 -7.88 1.06 9.48
CA HIS A 177 -8.84 -0.04 9.60
C HIS A 177 -8.82 -0.83 8.30
N ASP A 178 -8.25 -2.02 8.37
CA ASP A 178 -8.07 -2.91 7.25
C ASP A 178 -9.14 -4.00 7.33
N ASP A 179 -10.26 -3.75 6.64
CA ASP A 179 -11.41 -4.66 6.55
C ASP A 179 -11.20 -5.71 5.44
N PHE A 180 -9.96 -6.19 5.26
CA PHE A 180 -9.70 -7.21 4.25
C PHE A 180 -10.47 -8.50 4.58
N THR A 181 -11.33 -8.90 3.66
CA THR A 181 -11.90 -10.24 3.63
C THR A 181 -11.24 -10.98 2.48
N PRO A 182 -10.56 -12.13 2.70
CA PRO A 182 -10.01 -12.93 1.63
C PRO A 182 -11.09 -13.22 0.57
N ALA A 183 -10.71 -13.15 -0.71
CA ALA A 183 -11.62 -13.59 -1.76
C ALA A 183 -11.85 -15.10 -1.59
N GLU A 184 -13.10 -15.51 -1.48
CA GLU A 184 -13.44 -16.94 -1.50
C GLU A 184 -12.89 -17.56 -2.78
N GLY A 185 -12.25 -18.74 -2.63
CA GLY A 185 -11.48 -19.43 -3.65
C GLY A 185 -12.29 -19.89 -4.86
#